data_6c2b64afadf97e5c8d1e1dffee0b9e81
#
_entry.id   6c2b64afadf97e5c8d1e1dffee0b9e81
#
_cell.length_a   1.000
_cell.length_b   1.000
_cell.length_c   1.000
_cell.angle_alpha   90.00
_cell.angle_beta   90.00
_cell.angle_gamma   90.00
#
_symmetry.space_group_name_H-M   'P 1'
#
loop_
_entity.id
_entity.type
_entity.pdbx_description
1 polymer ?
#
loop_
_entity_poly.entity_id
_entity_poly.type
_entity_poly.pdbx_seq_one_letter_code
_entity_poly.pdbx_strand_id
1 'polypeptide(L)'
;IFNCGIERCAPGQTWGPGIRDHYLIHLVLSGKGVFEVGGRTWEVSQGQLFFARPSQLIRYTADEQQPWEYSWVGFNGACAHKLAAQLPFTDDSPVHHTHDPDGMRAALANIYSSRGLQPQDEAAMVGYLYLFIASLMKETSAGKPHTASSSSQYVLNAIKYIQFNYSHDISIDDVAKSVGVSRSHLYRVFMLNVGKSPIDYLTEYRINEACKLLRAGNLSIAEVAVSVGFFDQFYFSRVFKRAKGVPPSKYFAAQADAPADGPDHQ
;
A
#
# COMPACT_ATOMS: atom_id res chain seq x y z
N ILE A 1 13.96 2.51 4.73
CA ILE A 1 13.95 3.19 6.05
C ILE A 1 14.99 4.30 6.04
N PHE A 2 14.71 5.41 6.68
CA PHE A 2 15.62 6.54 6.79
C PHE A 2 16.49 6.42 8.06
N ASN A 3 15.83 6.23 9.21
CA ASN A 3 16.48 5.98 10.50
C ASN A 3 15.56 5.19 11.44
N CYS A 4 16.13 4.62 12.49
CA CYS A 4 15.39 4.01 13.60
C CYS A 4 16.26 4.00 14.85
N GLY A 5 15.65 3.95 16.02
CA GLY A 5 16.39 3.94 17.28
C GLY A 5 15.53 3.73 18.50
N ILE A 6 16.22 3.70 19.65
CA ILE A 6 15.63 3.68 20.99
C ILE A 6 16.44 4.68 21.81
N GLU A 7 15.75 5.52 22.59
CA GLU A 7 16.41 6.51 23.44
C GLU A 7 15.67 6.64 24.77
N ARG A 8 16.44 6.60 25.85
CA ARG A 8 16.01 6.99 27.18
C ARG A 8 16.42 8.43 27.42
N CYS A 9 15.47 9.32 27.47
CA CYS A 9 15.71 10.75 27.61
C CYS A 9 16.05 11.14 29.05
N ALA A 10 16.89 12.17 29.20
CA ALA A 10 17.08 12.88 30.46
C ALA A 10 15.85 13.75 30.79
N PRO A 11 15.61 14.14 32.08
CA PRO A 11 14.61 15.11 32.43
C PRO A 11 14.69 16.39 31.59
N GLY A 12 13.57 16.84 31.03
CA GLY A 12 13.48 18.03 30.18
C GLY A 12 14.23 17.97 28.84
N GLN A 13 14.79 16.81 28.47
CA GLN A 13 15.49 16.66 27.21
C GLN A 13 14.56 16.99 26.04
N THR A 14 15.01 17.91 25.19
CA THR A 14 14.22 18.46 24.09
C THR A 14 14.90 18.21 22.75
N TRP A 15 14.13 17.80 21.75
CA TRP A 15 14.51 17.88 20.35
C TRP A 15 13.67 18.94 19.63
N GLY A 16 14.34 19.78 18.86
CA GLY A 16 13.69 20.86 18.10
C GLY A 16 13.65 22.22 18.83
N PRO A 17 12.95 23.22 18.28
CA PRO A 17 12.11 23.13 17.07
C PRO A 17 12.94 22.81 15.83
N GLY A 18 12.40 21.93 14.98
CA GLY A 18 13.09 21.52 13.76
C GLY A 18 12.15 20.88 12.74
N ILE A 19 12.65 20.71 11.53
CA ILE A 19 11.91 20.10 10.40
C ILE A 19 12.60 18.78 10.04
N ARG A 20 11.81 17.77 9.69
CA ARG A 20 12.27 16.51 9.10
C ARG A 20 11.86 16.44 7.63
N ASP A 21 12.63 15.75 6.81
CA ASP A 21 12.39 15.47 5.39
C ASP A 21 11.70 14.11 5.16
N HIS A 22 11.38 13.41 6.23
CA HIS A 22 10.81 12.07 6.24
C HIS A 22 9.66 11.95 7.25
N TYR A 23 8.84 10.91 7.10
CA TYR A 23 7.83 10.50 8.09
C TYR A 23 8.52 9.91 9.30
N LEU A 24 8.04 10.23 10.50
CA LEU A 24 8.63 9.79 11.75
C LEU A 24 7.53 9.35 12.72
N ILE A 25 7.61 8.12 13.19
CA ILE A 25 6.72 7.56 14.20
C ILE A 25 7.55 7.22 15.44
N HIS A 26 7.13 7.72 16.61
CA HIS A 26 7.67 7.34 17.90
C HIS A 26 6.64 6.53 18.69
N LEU A 27 7.08 5.53 19.42
CA LEU A 27 6.31 4.83 20.45
C LEU A 27 6.94 5.12 21.81
N VAL A 28 6.15 5.64 22.73
CA VAL A 28 6.59 5.85 24.11
C VAL A 28 6.54 4.52 24.86
N LEU A 29 7.71 4.04 25.28
CA LEU A 29 7.89 2.75 25.95
C LEU A 29 7.66 2.85 27.47
N SER A 30 8.01 4.00 28.07
CA SER A 30 7.80 4.34 29.47
C SER A 30 7.84 5.84 29.66
N GLY A 31 7.32 6.36 30.79
CA GLY A 31 7.32 7.77 31.09
C GLY A 31 6.35 8.58 30.24
N LYS A 32 6.61 9.88 30.15
CA LYS A 32 5.76 10.83 29.40
C LYS A 32 6.57 12.03 28.90
N GLY A 33 5.94 12.83 28.06
CA GLY A 33 6.49 14.07 27.54
C GLY A 33 5.47 14.84 26.74
N VAL A 34 5.94 15.81 25.99
CA VAL A 34 5.12 16.74 25.21
C VAL A 34 5.58 16.73 23.76
N PHE A 35 4.64 16.61 22.83
CA PHE A 35 4.85 16.75 21.39
C PHE A 35 4.15 18.01 20.87
N GLU A 36 4.89 18.85 20.18
CA GLU A 36 4.40 20.10 19.59
C GLU A 36 4.50 20.01 18.05
N VAL A 37 3.38 20.27 17.38
CA VAL A 37 3.30 20.33 15.91
C VAL A 37 2.14 21.23 15.48
N GLY A 38 2.30 22.01 14.41
CA GLY A 38 1.24 22.86 13.89
C GLY A 38 0.76 23.95 14.89
N GLY A 39 1.63 24.38 15.80
CA GLY A 39 1.30 25.37 16.83
C GLY A 39 0.44 24.84 17.99
N ARG A 40 0.25 23.53 18.07
CA ARG A 40 -0.50 22.85 19.15
C ARG A 40 0.42 21.92 19.92
N THR A 41 0.00 21.60 21.13
CA THR A 41 0.76 20.80 22.11
C THR A 41 -0.07 19.59 22.53
N TRP A 42 0.56 18.41 22.54
CA TRP A 42 -0.05 17.15 22.98
C TRP A 42 0.82 16.51 24.06
N GLU A 43 0.18 16.13 25.17
CA GLU A 43 0.80 15.25 26.14
C GLU A 43 0.84 13.83 25.57
N VAL A 44 1.98 13.16 25.70
CA VAL A 44 2.18 11.78 25.21
C VAL A 44 2.80 10.97 26.33
N SER A 45 2.22 9.78 26.56
CA SER A 45 2.63 8.88 27.65
C SER A 45 2.82 7.46 27.15
N GLN A 46 3.26 6.59 28.04
CA GLN A 46 3.48 5.16 27.74
C GLN A 46 2.31 4.52 26.98
N GLY A 47 2.62 3.75 25.93
CA GLY A 47 1.65 3.06 25.06
C GLY A 47 1.05 3.97 23.99
N GLN A 48 1.48 5.21 23.90
CA GLN A 48 1.06 6.12 22.84
C GLN A 48 2.14 6.31 21.80
N LEU A 49 1.68 6.50 20.55
CA LEU A 49 2.54 6.86 19.42
C LEU A 49 2.28 8.32 19.04
N PHE A 50 3.33 9.01 18.59
CA PHE A 50 3.19 10.30 17.95
C PHE A 50 3.86 10.31 16.58
N PHE A 51 3.27 11.08 15.67
CA PHE A 51 3.58 11.06 14.26
C PHE A 51 3.92 12.44 13.73
N ALA A 52 5.05 12.54 13.04
CA ALA A 52 5.46 13.73 12.32
C ALA A 52 5.50 13.44 10.81
N ARG A 53 5.02 14.41 10.01
CA ARG A 53 5.10 14.38 8.55
C ARG A 53 6.31 15.17 8.06
N PRO A 54 6.79 14.90 6.83
CA PRO A 54 7.79 15.73 6.20
C PRO A 54 7.37 17.20 6.18
N SER A 55 8.36 18.10 6.35
CA SER A 55 8.19 19.56 6.29
C SER A 55 7.37 20.18 7.42
N GLN A 56 6.95 19.43 8.43
CA GLN A 56 6.32 19.99 9.64
C GLN A 56 7.37 20.49 10.62
N LEU A 57 7.15 21.69 11.17
CA LEU A 57 7.92 22.19 12.30
C LEU A 57 7.44 21.47 13.56
N ILE A 58 8.33 20.72 14.20
CA ILE A 58 8.04 19.91 15.38
C ILE A 58 9.02 20.19 16.50
N ARG A 59 8.55 19.97 17.74
CA ARG A 59 9.38 19.89 18.96
C ARG A 59 8.81 18.77 19.82
N TYR A 60 9.68 18.06 20.52
CA TYR A 60 9.22 17.13 21.57
C TYR A 60 10.18 17.15 22.76
N THR A 61 9.59 17.14 23.96
CA THR A 61 10.29 17.37 25.23
C THR A 61 9.89 16.31 26.24
N ALA A 62 10.88 15.67 26.87
CA ALA A 62 10.66 14.72 27.96
C ALA A 62 10.17 15.46 29.22
N ASP A 63 9.29 14.81 29.99
CA ASP A 63 8.84 15.32 31.29
C ASP A 63 10.02 15.43 32.28
N GLU A 64 9.98 16.42 33.15
CA GLU A 64 11.04 16.66 34.13
C GLU A 64 11.08 15.63 35.27
N GLN A 65 9.95 15.01 35.60
CA GLN A 65 9.86 14.06 36.71
C GLN A 65 9.77 12.61 36.23
N GLN A 66 9.15 12.40 35.09
CA GLN A 66 8.93 11.09 34.46
C GLN A 66 9.36 11.11 33.00
N PRO A 67 10.66 11.35 32.73
CA PRO A 67 11.14 11.44 31.35
C PRO A 67 10.87 10.13 30.59
N TRP A 68 10.43 10.28 29.36
CA TRP A 68 10.14 9.11 28.53
C TRP A 68 11.37 8.36 28.03
N GLU A 69 11.15 7.07 27.80
CA GLU A 69 11.91 6.25 26.87
C GLU A 69 11.04 5.99 25.66
N TYR A 70 11.55 6.19 24.47
CA TYR A 70 10.82 5.92 23.24
C TYR A 70 11.66 5.15 22.22
N SER A 71 10.97 4.43 21.33
CA SER A 71 11.54 3.87 20.12
C SER A 71 10.93 4.55 18.91
N TRP A 72 11.70 4.71 17.82
CA TRP A 72 11.21 5.38 16.62
C TRP A 72 11.62 4.68 15.34
N VAL A 73 10.87 4.96 14.29
CA VAL A 73 11.22 4.66 12.90
C VAL A 73 10.92 5.86 12.01
N GLY A 74 11.93 6.25 11.22
CA GLY A 74 11.81 7.24 10.15
C GLY A 74 11.79 6.56 8.78
N PHE A 75 10.88 6.96 7.90
CA PHE A 75 10.76 6.38 6.58
C PHE A 75 10.37 7.41 5.51
N ASN A 76 10.82 7.16 4.28
CA ASN A 76 10.48 7.93 3.09
C ASN A 76 10.47 7.00 1.87
N GLY A 77 10.07 7.51 0.70
CA GLY A 77 10.06 6.79 -0.56
C GLY A 77 8.74 6.91 -1.32
N ALA A 78 8.68 6.35 -2.51
CA ALA A 78 7.57 6.52 -3.45
C ALA A 78 6.19 6.09 -2.89
N CYS A 79 6.15 5.09 -2.00
CA CYS A 79 4.92 4.60 -1.37
C CYS A 79 4.63 5.25 0.00
N ALA A 80 5.58 6.00 0.58
CA ALA A 80 5.48 6.49 1.97
C ALA A 80 4.23 7.35 2.20
N HIS A 81 3.90 8.25 1.26
CA HIS A 81 2.71 9.10 1.37
C HIS A 81 1.41 8.28 1.39
N LYS A 82 1.29 7.27 0.52
CA LYS A 82 0.09 6.40 0.46
C LYS A 82 -0.07 5.56 1.73
N LEU A 83 1.03 5.10 2.30
CA LEU A 83 1.04 4.35 3.56
C LEU A 83 0.67 5.25 4.73
N ALA A 84 1.31 6.42 4.84
CA ALA A 84 1.08 7.39 5.89
C ALA A 84 -0.38 7.91 5.94
N ALA A 85 -1.03 8.05 4.79
CA ALA A 85 -2.44 8.47 4.70
C ALA A 85 -3.44 7.44 5.25
N GLN A 86 -3.02 6.19 5.48
CA GLN A 86 -3.87 5.11 6.00
C GLN A 86 -3.63 4.84 7.50
N LEU A 87 -2.69 5.56 8.12
CA LEU A 87 -2.39 5.43 9.54
C LEU A 87 -3.43 6.16 10.41
N PRO A 88 -3.55 5.80 11.70
CA PRO A 88 -4.51 6.40 12.62
C PRO A 88 -4.15 7.82 13.08
N PHE A 89 -3.46 8.58 12.25
CA PHE A 89 -3.02 9.95 12.56
C PHE A 89 -3.63 10.95 11.59
N THR A 90 -4.10 12.07 12.14
CA THR A 90 -4.55 13.24 11.37
C THR A 90 -3.77 14.48 11.79
N ASP A 91 -3.92 15.60 11.09
CA ASP A 91 -3.30 16.86 11.51
C ASP A 91 -3.89 17.40 12.83
N ASP A 92 -5.15 17.04 13.12
CA ASP A 92 -5.83 17.37 14.38
C ASP A 92 -5.63 16.32 15.47
N SER A 93 -5.09 15.15 15.15
CA SER A 93 -4.80 14.06 16.09
C SER A 93 -3.50 13.35 15.69
N PRO A 94 -2.34 13.97 15.94
CA PRO A 94 -1.03 13.40 15.61
C PRO A 94 -0.55 12.37 16.65
N VAL A 95 -1.34 12.12 17.68
CA VAL A 95 -1.07 11.15 18.76
C VAL A 95 -2.14 10.07 18.72
N HIS A 96 -1.72 8.81 18.86
CA HIS A 96 -2.58 7.63 18.87
C HIS A 96 -2.23 6.72 20.05
N HIS A 97 -3.23 6.20 20.76
CA HIS A 97 -3.05 5.18 21.79
C HIS A 97 -3.21 3.82 21.16
N THR A 98 -2.14 3.01 21.19
CA THR A 98 -2.20 1.67 20.62
C THR A 98 -2.92 0.69 21.53
N HIS A 99 -3.67 -0.23 20.93
CA HIS A 99 -4.34 -1.33 21.63
C HIS A 99 -3.39 -2.50 21.89
N ASP A 100 -2.21 -2.53 21.22
CA ASP A 100 -1.19 -3.58 21.33
C ASP A 100 0.21 -2.97 21.51
N PRO A 101 0.53 -2.36 22.68
CA PRO A 101 1.82 -1.72 22.89
C PRO A 101 3.00 -2.69 22.85
N ASP A 102 2.80 -3.95 23.25
CA ASP A 102 3.86 -4.95 23.24
C ASP A 102 4.16 -5.44 21.82
N GLY A 103 3.13 -5.65 20.99
CA GLY A 103 3.29 -5.97 19.57
C GLY A 103 3.97 -4.81 18.80
N MET A 104 3.61 -3.56 19.08
CA MET A 104 4.26 -2.40 18.48
C MET A 104 5.72 -2.28 18.92
N ARG A 105 6.02 -2.50 20.19
CA ARG A 105 7.39 -2.56 20.73
C ARG A 105 8.21 -3.64 20.02
N ALA A 106 7.67 -4.86 19.92
CA ALA A 106 8.35 -5.97 19.26
C ALA A 106 8.63 -5.66 17.78
N ALA A 107 7.67 -5.06 17.06
CA ALA A 107 7.83 -4.68 15.67
C ALA A 107 8.96 -3.64 15.47
N LEU A 108 9.00 -2.59 16.30
CA LEU A 108 10.09 -1.60 16.27
C LEU A 108 11.44 -2.20 16.68
N ALA A 109 11.46 -3.11 17.66
CA ALA A 109 12.68 -3.83 18.05
C ALA A 109 13.21 -4.71 16.91
N ASN A 110 12.35 -5.36 16.13
CA ASN A 110 12.76 -6.13 14.95
C ASN A 110 13.36 -5.23 13.86
N ILE A 111 12.79 -4.04 13.62
CA ILE A 111 13.40 -3.05 12.73
C ILE A 111 14.79 -2.67 13.24
N TYR A 112 14.91 -2.34 14.53
CA TYR A 112 16.15 -1.90 15.14
C TYR A 112 17.23 -2.98 15.11
N SER A 113 16.91 -4.24 15.40
CA SER A 113 17.85 -5.37 15.41
C SER A 113 18.30 -5.79 14.01
N SER A 114 17.52 -5.48 12.98
CA SER A 114 17.85 -5.78 11.57
C SER A 114 18.75 -4.72 10.92
N ARG A 115 19.26 -3.74 11.67
CA ARG A 115 20.17 -2.73 11.12
C ARG A 115 21.50 -3.34 10.71
N GLY A 116 21.92 -3.05 9.50
CA GLY A 116 23.17 -3.51 8.95
C GLY A 116 23.48 -2.84 7.62
N LEU A 117 24.63 -3.19 7.05
CA LEU A 117 25.09 -2.63 5.77
C LEU A 117 24.94 -3.59 4.61
N GLN A 118 24.41 -4.80 4.86
CA GLN A 118 24.25 -5.81 3.83
C GLN A 118 22.84 -5.70 3.20
N PRO A 119 22.68 -6.09 1.92
CA PRO A 119 21.37 -6.04 1.23
C PRO A 119 20.26 -6.80 1.96
N GLN A 120 20.57 -7.92 2.62
CA GLN A 120 19.59 -8.67 3.41
C GLN A 120 19.10 -7.91 4.64
N ASP A 121 19.97 -7.09 5.26
CA ASP A 121 19.62 -6.28 6.43
C ASP A 121 18.63 -5.18 6.02
N GLU A 122 18.90 -4.52 4.89
CA GLU A 122 17.98 -3.53 4.32
C GLU A 122 16.63 -4.15 3.98
N ALA A 123 16.62 -5.32 3.33
CA ALA A 123 15.41 -6.05 3.00
C ALA A 123 14.61 -6.43 4.26
N ALA A 124 15.29 -6.91 5.32
CA ALA A 124 14.66 -7.25 6.59
C ALA A 124 14.04 -6.01 7.26
N MET A 125 14.77 -4.91 7.34
CA MET A 125 14.26 -3.65 7.91
C MET A 125 13.02 -3.16 7.18
N VAL A 126 13.02 -3.19 5.84
CA VAL A 126 11.85 -2.79 5.03
C VAL A 126 10.67 -3.74 5.28
N GLY A 127 10.90 -5.05 5.33
CA GLY A 127 9.88 -6.05 5.64
C GLY A 127 9.21 -5.80 7.00
N TYR A 128 10.00 -5.58 8.04
CA TYR A 128 9.48 -5.26 9.39
C TYR A 128 8.79 -3.90 9.45
N LEU A 129 9.23 -2.89 8.69
CA LEU A 129 8.50 -1.63 8.57
C LEU A 129 7.09 -1.84 8.01
N TYR A 130 6.95 -2.64 6.94
CA TYR A 130 5.63 -2.94 6.38
C TYR A 130 4.73 -3.69 7.36
N LEU A 131 5.27 -4.62 8.15
CA LEU A 131 4.53 -5.33 9.20
C LEU A 131 4.08 -4.36 10.32
N PHE A 132 4.95 -3.45 10.76
CA PHE A 132 4.62 -2.42 11.74
C PHE A 132 3.51 -1.50 11.24
N ILE A 133 3.63 -0.99 10.00
CA ILE A 133 2.61 -0.15 9.36
C ILE A 133 1.28 -0.91 9.22
N ALA A 134 1.32 -2.18 8.81
CA ALA A 134 0.12 -3.01 8.69
C ALA A 134 -0.60 -3.21 10.03
N SER A 135 0.14 -3.34 11.13
CA SER A 135 -0.42 -3.42 12.49
C SER A 135 -1.12 -2.12 12.89
N LEU A 136 -0.52 -0.96 12.62
CA LEU A 136 -1.17 0.34 12.85
C LEU A 136 -2.42 0.56 11.99
N MET A 137 -2.41 0.11 10.73
CA MET A 137 -3.59 0.18 9.86
C MET A 137 -4.76 -0.67 10.36
N LYS A 138 -4.49 -1.82 11.01
CA LYS A 138 -5.54 -2.64 11.64
C LYS A 138 -6.24 -1.89 12.77
N GLU A 139 -5.52 -1.10 13.55
CA GLU A 139 -6.09 -0.29 14.63
C GLU A 139 -7.02 0.81 14.08
N THR A 140 -6.70 1.39 12.92
CA THR A 140 -7.58 2.34 12.23
C THR A 140 -8.92 1.69 11.82
N SER A 141 -8.89 0.42 11.49
CA SER A 141 -10.08 -0.35 11.06
C SER A 141 -10.94 -0.82 12.23
N ALA A 142 -10.34 -1.06 13.40
CA ALA A 142 -11.05 -1.59 14.59
C ALA A 142 -12.02 -0.57 15.23
N GLY A 143 -11.79 0.72 15.04
CA GLY A 143 -12.66 1.80 15.57
C GLY A 143 -13.79 2.23 14.62
N LYS A 144 -13.76 1.80 13.37
CA LYS A 144 -14.88 2.00 12.45
C LYS A 144 -15.75 0.76 12.49
N PRO A 145 -17.04 0.84 12.89
CA PRO A 145 -17.94 -0.27 12.63
C PRO A 145 -17.78 -0.59 11.13
N HIS A 146 -17.75 -1.86 10.77
CA HIS A 146 -17.93 -2.30 9.38
C HIS A 146 -19.31 -1.80 8.93
N THR A 147 -19.43 -0.48 8.76
CA THR A 147 -20.53 0.08 7.98
C THR A 147 -20.36 -0.55 6.61
N ALA A 148 -21.40 -1.22 6.17
CA ALA A 148 -21.49 -1.95 4.93
C ALA A 148 -20.60 -1.27 3.90
N SER A 149 -19.54 -1.98 3.46
CA SER A 149 -18.54 -1.38 2.59
C SER A 149 -19.30 -0.71 1.45
N SER A 150 -19.01 0.54 1.19
CA SER A 150 -19.68 1.26 0.11
C SER A 150 -19.59 0.44 -1.17
N SER A 151 -20.58 0.50 -2.04
CA SER A 151 -20.59 -0.23 -3.32
C SER A 151 -19.25 -0.07 -4.07
N SER A 152 -18.60 1.09 -3.94
CA SER A 152 -17.28 1.39 -4.47
C SER A 152 -16.17 0.52 -3.86
N GLN A 153 -16.24 0.17 -2.56
CA GLN A 153 -15.22 -0.66 -1.91
C GLN A 153 -15.29 -2.11 -2.39
N TYR A 154 -16.51 -2.66 -2.62
CA TYR A 154 -16.66 -3.99 -3.22
C TYR A 154 -16.04 -4.03 -4.61
N VAL A 155 -16.26 -2.99 -5.42
CA VAL A 155 -15.68 -2.89 -6.76
C VAL A 155 -14.16 -2.79 -6.71
N LEU A 156 -13.60 -1.94 -5.86
CA LEU A 156 -12.14 -1.83 -5.69
C LEU A 156 -11.49 -3.14 -5.26
N ASN A 157 -12.09 -3.85 -4.32
CA ASN A 157 -11.58 -5.13 -3.86
C ASN A 157 -11.71 -6.22 -4.93
N ALA A 158 -12.80 -6.24 -5.69
CA ALA A 158 -13.00 -7.16 -6.80
C ALA A 158 -12.00 -6.90 -7.94
N ILE A 159 -11.73 -5.64 -8.26
CA ILE A 159 -10.70 -5.24 -9.23
C ILE A 159 -9.32 -5.76 -8.77
N LYS A 160 -8.96 -5.55 -7.51
CA LYS A 160 -7.70 -6.07 -6.95
C LYS A 160 -7.63 -7.60 -7.06
N TYR A 161 -8.70 -8.30 -6.69
CA TYR A 161 -8.75 -9.75 -6.80
C TYR A 161 -8.53 -10.21 -8.25
N ILE A 162 -9.19 -9.58 -9.22
CA ILE A 162 -9.01 -9.85 -10.66
C ILE A 162 -7.56 -9.60 -11.07
N GLN A 163 -6.97 -8.47 -10.69
CA GLN A 163 -5.59 -8.11 -11.04
C GLN A 163 -4.55 -9.09 -10.49
N PHE A 164 -4.78 -9.65 -9.31
CA PHE A 164 -3.86 -10.64 -8.71
C PHE A 164 -4.07 -12.07 -9.24
N ASN A 165 -5.25 -12.37 -9.78
CA ASN A 165 -5.60 -13.74 -10.13
C ASN A 165 -5.98 -13.95 -11.60
N TYR A 166 -5.89 -12.93 -12.45
CA TYR A 166 -6.35 -12.98 -13.86
C TYR A 166 -5.72 -14.12 -14.68
N SER A 167 -4.49 -14.52 -14.39
CA SER A 167 -3.77 -15.60 -15.06
C SER A 167 -4.26 -17.00 -14.67
N HIS A 168 -5.02 -17.11 -13.57
CA HIS A 168 -5.58 -18.37 -13.12
C HIS A 168 -7.01 -18.59 -13.64
N ASP A 169 -7.50 -19.82 -13.49
CA ASP A 169 -8.89 -20.16 -13.81
C ASP A 169 -9.84 -19.62 -12.74
N ILE A 170 -10.14 -18.32 -12.81
CA ILE A 170 -11.08 -17.68 -11.91
C ILE A 170 -12.43 -17.46 -12.59
N SER A 171 -13.50 -17.77 -11.87
CA SER A 171 -14.88 -17.45 -12.24
C SER A 171 -15.34 -16.14 -11.59
N ILE A 172 -16.42 -15.54 -12.10
CA ILE A 172 -17.04 -14.37 -11.48
C ILE A 172 -17.66 -14.70 -10.11
N ASP A 173 -18.00 -15.96 -9.88
CA ASP A 173 -18.44 -16.42 -8.57
C ASP A 173 -17.31 -16.40 -7.54
N ASP A 174 -16.07 -16.71 -7.95
CA ASP A 174 -14.89 -16.60 -7.08
C ASP A 174 -14.60 -15.14 -6.75
N VAL A 175 -14.71 -14.24 -7.72
CA VAL A 175 -14.59 -12.79 -7.50
C VAL A 175 -15.65 -12.30 -6.51
N ALA A 176 -16.91 -12.72 -6.66
CA ALA A 176 -18.00 -12.33 -5.77
C ALA A 176 -17.80 -12.85 -4.34
N LYS A 177 -17.38 -14.11 -4.19
CA LYS A 177 -17.04 -14.73 -2.90
C LYS A 177 -15.88 -14.00 -2.22
N SER A 178 -14.83 -13.62 -2.97
CA SER A 178 -13.65 -12.95 -2.40
C SER A 178 -13.97 -11.60 -1.75
N VAL A 179 -15.04 -10.95 -2.20
CA VAL A 179 -15.50 -9.66 -1.65
C VAL A 179 -16.76 -9.79 -0.78
N GLY A 180 -17.23 -11.01 -0.52
CA GLY A 180 -18.33 -11.28 0.40
C GLY A 180 -19.71 -10.86 -0.11
N VAL A 181 -19.95 -10.87 -1.43
CA VAL A 181 -21.26 -10.50 -2.03
C VAL A 181 -21.75 -11.58 -3.00
N SER A 182 -23.05 -11.52 -3.34
CA SER A 182 -23.60 -12.37 -4.40
C SER A 182 -23.13 -11.90 -5.78
N ARG A 183 -23.08 -12.82 -6.75
CA ARG A 183 -22.77 -12.51 -8.15
C ARG A 183 -23.65 -11.41 -8.74
N SER A 184 -24.94 -11.45 -8.46
CA SER A 184 -25.89 -10.44 -8.93
C SER A 184 -25.62 -9.06 -8.32
N HIS A 185 -25.25 -9.01 -7.05
CA HIS A 185 -24.86 -7.76 -6.39
C HIS A 185 -23.56 -7.22 -6.98
N LEU A 186 -22.54 -8.07 -7.16
CA LEU A 186 -21.29 -7.69 -7.81
C LEU A 186 -21.52 -7.11 -9.20
N TYR A 187 -22.34 -7.79 -10.04
CA TYR A 187 -22.69 -7.31 -11.37
C TYR A 187 -23.27 -5.89 -11.32
N ARG A 188 -24.27 -5.67 -10.45
CA ARG A 188 -24.93 -4.37 -10.32
C ARG A 188 -23.98 -3.25 -9.91
N VAL A 189 -23.11 -3.49 -8.90
CA VAL A 189 -22.18 -2.46 -8.43
C VAL A 189 -21.05 -2.20 -9.43
N PHE A 190 -20.62 -3.22 -10.18
CA PHE A 190 -19.68 -3.05 -11.27
C PHE A 190 -20.24 -2.20 -12.41
N MET A 191 -21.46 -2.49 -12.83
CA MET A 191 -22.13 -1.68 -13.86
C MET A 191 -22.28 -0.21 -13.44
N LEU A 192 -22.62 0.04 -12.17
CA LEU A 192 -22.79 1.40 -11.63
C LEU A 192 -21.46 2.17 -11.52
N ASN A 193 -20.38 1.52 -11.13
CA ASN A 193 -19.12 2.20 -10.80
C ASN A 193 -18.08 2.14 -11.93
N VAL A 194 -18.13 1.12 -12.79
CA VAL A 194 -17.14 0.87 -13.87
C VAL A 194 -17.74 0.99 -15.25
N GLY A 195 -19.07 0.91 -15.36
CA GLY A 195 -19.79 0.91 -16.64
C GLY A 195 -19.62 -0.39 -17.45
N LYS A 196 -19.07 -1.45 -16.85
CA LYS A 196 -18.83 -2.76 -17.50
C LYS A 196 -19.23 -3.89 -16.57
N SER A 197 -19.52 -5.07 -17.13
CA SER A 197 -19.71 -6.26 -16.31
C SER A 197 -18.36 -6.76 -15.75
N PRO A 198 -18.37 -7.50 -14.61
CA PRO A 198 -17.14 -8.07 -14.06
C PRO A 198 -16.41 -9.01 -15.04
N ILE A 199 -17.16 -9.78 -15.85
CA ILE A 199 -16.56 -10.70 -16.85
C ILE A 199 -15.94 -9.94 -18.02
N ASP A 200 -16.57 -8.83 -18.46
CA ASP A 200 -16.00 -7.99 -19.50
C ASP A 200 -14.73 -7.31 -19.00
N TYR A 201 -14.73 -6.85 -17.76
CA TYR A 201 -13.55 -6.26 -17.12
C TYR A 201 -12.38 -7.27 -17.03
N LEU A 202 -12.65 -8.49 -16.55
CA LEU A 202 -11.63 -9.57 -16.50
C LEU A 202 -11.10 -9.88 -17.90
N THR A 203 -11.99 -10.01 -18.86
CA THR A 203 -11.64 -10.29 -20.26
C THR A 203 -10.74 -9.19 -20.84
N GLU A 204 -11.15 -7.94 -20.69
CA GLU A 204 -10.39 -6.78 -21.16
C GLU A 204 -9.01 -6.69 -20.47
N TYR A 205 -8.96 -6.95 -19.17
CA TYR A 205 -7.71 -6.98 -18.41
C TYR A 205 -6.75 -8.04 -18.97
N ARG A 206 -7.23 -9.27 -19.16
CA ARG A 206 -6.47 -10.37 -19.80
C ARG A 206 -5.94 -10.00 -21.19
N ILE A 207 -6.78 -9.38 -22.01
CA ILE A 207 -6.37 -8.95 -23.36
C ILE A 207 -5.31 -7.84 -23.30
N ASN A 208 -5.40 -6.92 -22.37
CA ASN A 208 -4.40 -5.86 -22.22
C ASN A 208 -3.05 -6.42 -21.74
N GLU A 209 -3.05 -7.40 -20.83
CA GLU A 209 -1.83 -8.11 -20.42
C GLU A 209 -1.26 -8.95 -21.59
N ALA A 210 -2.12 -9.62 -22.39
CA ALA A 210 -1.68 -10.32 -23.59
C ALA A 210 -0.97 -9.39 -24.59
N CYS A 211 -1.45 -8.17 -24.75
CA CYS A 211 -0.79 -7.18 -25.61
C CYS A 211 0.64 -6.85 -25.15
N LYS A 212 0.89 -6.80 -23.84
CA LYS A 212 2.24 -6.59 -23.29
C LYS A 212 3.17 -7.77 -23.62
N LEU A 213 2.67 -8.99 -23.39
CA LEU A 213 3.43 -10.22 -23.69
C LEU A 213 3.73 -10.38 -25.18
N LEU A 214 2.74 -10.10 -26.04
CA LEU A 214 2.93 -10.13 -27.50
C LEU A 214 3.98 -9.10 -27.96
N ARG A 215 4.04 -7.92 -27.34
CA ARG A 215 5.06 -6.91 -27.65
C ARG A 215 6.47 -7.33 -27.23
N ALA A 216 6.61 -8.09 -26.15
CA ALA A 216 7.89 -8.63 -25.71
C ALA A 216 8.47 -9.66 -26.68
N GLY A 217 7.63 -10.31 -27.50
CA GLY A 217 8.04 -11.14 -28.64
C GLY A 217 8.65 -12.52 -28.30
N ASN A 218 8.70 -12.89 -27.03
CA ASN A 218 9.40 -14.08 -26.55
C ASN A 218 8.51 -15.33 -26.41
N LEU A 219 7.21 -15.21 -26.67
CA LEU A 219 6.23 -16.27 -26.43
C LEU A 219 5.39 -16.53 -27.68
N SER A 220 5.04 -17.78 -27.89
CA SER A 220 4.05 -18.18 -28.89
C SER A 220 2.64 -17.69 -28.47
N ILE A 221 1.71 -17.62 -29.43
CA ILE A 221 0.32 -17.23 -29.18
C ILE A 221 -0.34 -18.16 -28.17
N ALA A 222 0.00 -19.47 -28.19
CA ALA A 222 -0.53 -20.44 -27.24
C ALA A 222 -0.02 -20.15 -25.81
N GLU A 223 1.28 -19.89 -25.67
CA GLU A 223 1.88 -19.53 -24.38
C GLU A 223 1.32 -18.20 -23.84
N VAL A 224 1.14 -17.19 -24.69
CA VAL A 224 0.49 -15.94 -24.30
C VAL A 224 -0.92 -16.19 -23.79
N ALA A 225 -1.74 -16.99 -24.54
CA ALA A 225 -3.11 -17.30 -24.14
C ALA A 225 -3.16 -17.91 -22.74
N VAL A 226 -2.35 -18.95 -22.49
CA VAL A 226 -2.28 -19.63 -21.18
C VAL A 226 -1.77 -18.68 -20.08
N SER A 227 -0.74 -17.88 -20.37
CA SER A 227 -0.16 -16.93 -19.40
C SER A 227 -1.15 -15.87 -18.92
N VAL A 228 -2.16 -15.55 -19.73
CA VAL A 228 -3.18 -14.57 -19.35
C VAL A 228 -4.52 -15.20 -18.97
N GLY A 229 -4.55 -16.52 -18.72
CA GLY A 229 -5.72 -17.22 -18.18
C GLY A 229 -6.76 -17.64 -19.24
N PHE A 230 -6.35 -17.81 -20.51
CA PHE A 230 -7.18 -18.45 -21.53
C PHE A 230 -6.65 -19.86 -21.81
N PHE A 231 -7.42 -20.88 -21.48
CA PHE A 231 -7.04 -22.29 -21.67
C PHE A 231 -7.30 -22.82 -23.09
N ASP A 232 -8.02 -22.04 -23.93
CA ASP A 232 -8.26 -22.34 -25.33
C ASP A 232 -7.70 -21.20 -26.21
N GLN A 233 -6.67 -21.51 -26.99
CA GLN A 233 -6.00 -20.58 -27.90
C GLN A 233 -6.94 -20.05 -29.00
N PHE A 234 -7.89 -20.87 -29.49
CA PHE A 234 -8.82 -20.45 -30.53
C PHE A 234 -9.85 -19.48 -29.97
N TYR A 235 -10.34 -19.75 -28.76
CA TYR A 235 -11.20 -18.82 -28.05
C TYR A 235 -10.48 -17.51 -27.75
N PHE A 236 -9.26 -17.57 -27.23
CA PHE A 236 -8.41 -16.40 -27.03
C PHE A 236 -8.27 -15.57 -28.31
N SER A 237 -7.92 -16.19 -29.43
CA SER A 237 -7.70 -15.47 -30.70
C SER A 237 -8.97 -14.77 -31.19
N ARG A 238 -10.14 -15.36 -30.99
CA ARG A 238 -11.45 -14.73 -31.32
C ARG A 238 -11.73 -13.54 -30.42
N VAL A 239 -11.54 -13.69 -29.11
CA VAL A 239 -11.76 -12.61 -28.12
C VAL A 239 -10.79 -11.46 -28.37
N PHE A 240 -9.51 -11.78 -28.60
CA PHE A 240 -8.48 -10.78 -28.89
C PHE A 240 -8.80 -10.00 -30.16
N LYS A 241 -9.15 -10.69 -31.28
CA LYS A 241 -9.52 -10.03 -32.54
C LYS A 241 -10.75 -9.12 -32.35
N ARG A 242 -11.74 -9.55 -31.57
CA ARG A 242 -12.92 -8.72 -31.25
C ARG A 242 -12.55 -7.47 -30.47
N ALA A 243 -11.60 -7.57 -29.54
CA ALA A 243 -11.17 -6.47 -28.68
C ALA A 243 -10.19 -5.50 -29.33
N LYS A 244 -9.30 -5.99 -30.22
CA LYS A 244 -8.21 -5.19 -30.84
C LYS A 244 -8.36 -4.98 -32.36
N GLY A 245 -9.39 -5.53 -32.97
CA GLY A 245 -9.64 -5.42 -34.43
C GLY A 245 -8.78 -6.35 -35.30
N VAL A 246 -7.64 -6.82 -34.80
CA VAL A 246 -6.69 -7.68 -35.51
C VAL A 246 -6.39 -8.95 -34.70
N PRO A 247 -6.07 -10.09 -35.34
CA PRO A 247 -5.71 -11.30 -34.60
C PRO A 247 -4.37 -11.14 -33.89
N PRO A 248 -4.10 -11.93 -32.81
CA PRO A 248 -2.84 -11.87 -32.06
C PRO A 248 -1.58 -11.99 -32.95
N SER A 249 -1.62 -12.84 -34.00
CA SER A 249 -0.50 -13.05 -34.92
C SER A 249 -0.12 -11.82 -35.75
N LYS A 250 -1.07 -10.92 -36.00
CA LYS A 250 -0.83 -9.67 -36.73
C LYS A 250 -0.59 -8.48 -35.83
N TYR A 251 -0.93 -8.59 -34.53
CA TYR A 251 -0.79 -7.48 -33.59
C TYR A 251 0.68 -7.11 -33.34
N PHE A 252 1.58 -8.10 -33.38
CA PHE A 252 3.03 -7.88 -33.28
C PHE A 252 3.60 -7.21 -34.53
N ALA A 253 3.22 -7.68 -35.74
CA ALA A 253 3.74 -7.16 -37.01
C ALA A 253 3.33 -5.72 -37.28
N ALA A 254 2.13 -5.32 -36.86
CA ALA A 254 1.61 -3.95 -37.09
C ALA A 254 2.28 -2.86 -36.24
N GLN A 255 3.08 -3.20 -35.23
CA GLN A 255 3.82 -2.24 -34.41
C GLN A 255 5.33 -2.23 -34.70
N ALA A 256 5.86 -3.21 -35.41
CA ALA A 256 7.24 -3.14 -35.91
C ALA A 256 7.40 -2.09 -37.03
N ASP A 257 6.28 -1.68 -37.66
CA ASP A 257 6.25 -0.68 -38.74
C ASP A 257 5.82 0.73 -38.25
N ALA A 258 5.55 0.93 -36.98
CA ALA A 258 5.28 2.26 -36.43
C ALA A 258 6.60 2.99 -36.16
N PRO A 259 6.86 4.18 -36.74
CA PRO A 259 8.06 4.93 -36.44
C PRO A 259 8.09 5.27 -34.95
N ALA A 260 9.25 5.10 -34.33
CA ALA A 260 9.50 5.55 -32.97
C ALA A 260 9.33 7.06 -32.93
N ASP A 261 8.24 7.55 -32.33
CA ASP A 261 8.13 8.98 -31.99
C ASP A 261 9.26 9.32 -31.02
N GLY A 262 10.27 10.01 -31.56
CA GLY A 262 11.36 10.54 -30.79
C GLY A 262 10.87 11.59 -29.82
N PRO A 263 11.55 11.78 -28.68
CA PRO A 263 11.20 12.85 -27.74
C PRO A 263 11.46 14.21 -28.40
N ASP A 264 10.39 14.96 -28.65
CA ASP A 264 10.51 16.39 -28.97
C ASP A 264 11.12 17.13 -27.77
N HIS A 265 12.35 17.53 -27.95
CA HIS A 265 12.99 18.59 -27.17
C HIS A 265 12.51 19.95 -27.69
N GLN A 266 11.68 20.61 -26.90
CA GLN A 266 11.73 22.08 -26.77
C GLN A 266 11.38 22.53 -25.38
#